data_c109efd29b79387e9849d2d14790c578
#
_entry.id   c109efd29b79387e9849d2d14790c578
#
_cell.length_a   1.000
_cell.length_b   1.000
_cell.length_c   1.000
_cell.angle_alpha   90.00
_cell.angle_beta   90.00
_cell.angle_gamma   90.00
#
_symmetry.space_group_name_H-M   'P 1'
#
loop_
_entity.id
_entity.type
_entity.pdbx_description
1 polymer ?
#
loop_
_entity_poly.entity_id
_entity_poly.type
_entity_poly.pdbx_seq_one_letter_code
_entity_poly.pdbx_strand_id
1 'polypeptide(L)'
;MISPANNHSPMNNHLLAVTNLAVVRGERMLFDKLNFELKNGSVIYLQGANGSGKTTLLRTVCGLSQPYAGSIDWNGESIASLAEEYSKNVLYIGHLPGIKEDLTALENLQFSLALQGTVVTNSQAIEVLSMLGLAKGLNMPTRMLSQGQKRRVVLARLWLQQLPLWILDEPFTALDAAATDLLKQKIEHFANAGGMVIMTSHQDFSLNVPDFMQLKLDA
;
A
#
# COMPACT_ATOMS: atom_id res chain seq x y z
N MET A 1 24.12 -15.60 -2.78
CA MET A 1 24.00 -14.65 -1.67
C MET A 1 24.29 -13.26 -2.23
N ILE A 2 23.25 -12.54 -2.60
CA ILE A 2 23.40 -11.17 -3.08
C ILE A 2 22.99 -10.29 -1.91
N SER A 3 23.96 -9.54 -1.37
CA SER A 3 23.72 -8.49 -0.38
C SER A 3 22.80 -7.44 -1.04
N PRO A 4 21.65 -7.10 -0.44
CA PRO A 4 20.92 -5.93 -0.90
C PRO A 4 21.82 -4.72 -0.67
N ALA A 5 21.99 -3.88 -1.69
CA ALA A 5 22.68 -2.61 -1.56
C ALA A 5 21.94 -1.80 -0.47
N ASN A 6 22.51 -1.79 0.73
CA ASN A 6 22.07 -1.00 1.87
C ASN A 6 22.40 0.49 1.60
N ASN A 7 21.60 1.16 0.79
CA ASN A 7 21.46 2.60 0.83
C ASN A 7 20.22 2.92 1.72
N HIS A 8 20.31 2.57 2.99
CA HIS A 8 19.41 3.11 4.00
C HIS A 8 19.90 4.53 4.33
N SER A 9 19.48 5.51 3.56
CA SER A 9 19.29 6.83 4.14
C SER A 9 18.31 6.64 5.29
N PRO A 10 18.58 7.14 6.51
CA PRO A 10 17.62 7.04 7.59
C PRO A 10 16.30 7.63 7.08
N MET A 11 15.21 6.85 7.15
CA MET A 11 13.90 7.40 6.83
C MET A 11 13.70 8.60 7.75
N ASN A 12 13.51 9.80 7.17
CA ASN A 12 13.20 10.99 7.94
C ASN A 12 12.04 10.68 8.89
N ASN A 13 12.01 11.29 10.06
CA ASN A 13 10.89 11.14 10.98
C ASN A 13 9.62 11.69 10.31
N HIS A 14 8.77 10.79 9.84
CA HIS A 14 7.48 11.14 9.28
C HIS A 14 6.36 10.91 10.27
N LEU A 15 5.34 11.74 10.18
CA LEU A 15 4.11 11.64 10.97
C LEU A 15 2.91 11.88 10.04
N LEU A 16 1.99 10.95 10.01
CA LEU A 16 0.66 11.14 9.47
C LEU A 16 -0.31 11.30 10.64
N ALA A 17 -0.98 12.44 10.73
CA ALA A 17 -1.98 12.72 11.74
C ALA A 17 -3.37 12.85 11.10
N VAL A 18 -4.35 12.17 11.65
CA VAL A 18 -5.76 12.24 11.25
C VAL A 18 -6.55 12.78 12.43
N THR A 19 -7.23 13.92 12.23
CA THR A 19 -7.90 14.64 13.31
C THR A 19 -9.36 14.89 12.99
N ASN A 20 -10.26 14.38 13.85
CA ASN A 20 -11.71 14.52 13.76
C ASN A 20 -12.27 14.22 12.36
N LEU A 21 -11.70 13.21 11.70
CA LEU A 21 -12.06 12.88 10.32
C LEU A 21 -13.47 12.33 10.25
N ALA A 22 -14.29 12.92 9.39
CA ALA A 22 -15.61 12.44 9.03
C ALA A 22 -15.69 12.18 7.53
N VAL A 23 -16.30 11.07 7.14
CA VAL A 23 -16.48 10.68 5.74
C VAL A 23 -17.91 10.26 5.47
N VAL A 24 -18.46 10.76 4.38
CA VAL A 24 -19.83 10.50 3.90
C VAL A 24 -19.75 9.82 2.53
N ARG A 25 -20.65 8.87 2.28
CA ARG A 25 -20.84 8.26 0.96
C ARG A 25 -22.32 8.33 0.57
N GLY A 26 -22.64 9.20 -0.40
CA GLY A 26 -24.02 9.60 -0.65
C GLY A 26 -24.57 10.35 0.57
N GLU A 27 -25.69 9.90 1.10
CA GLU A 27 -26.31 10.48 2.31
C GLU A 27 -25.87 9.78 3.61
N ARG A 28 -25.07 8.70 3.52
CA ARG A 28 -24.68 7.91 4.69
C ARG A 28 -23.36 8.41 5.26
N MET A 29 -23.36 8.79 6.55
CA MET A 29 -22.15 8.95 7.33
C MET A 29 -21.50 7.57 7.54
N LEU A 30 -20.25 7.39 7.10
CA LEU A 30 -19.50 6.14 7.28
C LEU A 30 -18.82 6.10 8.65
N PHE A 31 -18.20 7.20 9.03
CA PHE A 31 -17.61 7.44 10.35
C PHE A 31 -17.49 8.92 10.62
N ASP A 32 -17.43 9.29 11.89
CA ASP A 32 -17.32 10.65 12.39
C ASP A 32 -16.26 10.72 13.50
N LYS A 33 -15.55 11.85 13.57
CA LYS A 33 -14.53 12.15 14.59
C LYS A 33 -13.45 11.07 14.74
N LEU A 34 -13.07 10.43 13.63
CA LEU A 34 -11.99 9.46 13.63
C LEU A 34 -10.66 10.17 13.88
N ASN A 35 -9.89 9.66 14.83
CA ASN A 35 -8.58 10.20 15.20
C ASN A 35 -7.57 9.08 15.28
N PHE A 36 -6.41 9.24 14.64
CA PHE A 36 -5.25 8.38 14.81
C PHE A 36 -3.98 9.07 14.32
N GLU A 37 -2.85 8.58 14.79
CA GLU A 37 -1.53 8.95 14.28
C GLU A 37 -0.81 7.71 13.79
N LEU A 38 0.00 7.88 12.75
CA LEU A 38 0.89 6.85 12.22
C LEU A 38 2.30 7.43 12.15
N LYS A 39 3.25 6.76 12.83
CA LYS A 39 4.66 7.16 12.94
C LYS A 39 5.56 6.16 12.25
N ASN A 40 6.82 6.50 12.09
CA ASN A 40 7.82 5.58 11.57
C ASN A 40 7.81 4.25 12.34
N GLY A 41 7.78 3.15 11.59
CA GLY A 41 7.73 1.79 12.14
C GLY A 41 6.35 1.29 12.56
N SER A 42 5.31 2.14 12.45
CA SER A 42 3.94 1.77 12.83
C SER A 42 3.19 1.10 11.68
N VAL A 43 2.34 0.15 12.03
CA VAL A 43 1.38 -0.50 11.13
C VAL A 43 -0.02 -0.35 11.70
N ILE A 44 -0.93 0.27 10.94
CA ILE A 44 -2.36 0.29 11.24
C ILE A 44 -3.08 -0.77 10.43
N TYR A 45 -3.74 -1.68 11.13
CA TYR A 45 -4.65 -2.66 10.56
C TYR A 45 -6.09 -2.20 10.72
N LEU A 46 -6.75 -1.87 9.61
CA LEU A 46 -8.14 -1.44 9.61
C LEU A 46 -9.07 -2.65 9.61
N GLN A 47 -9.89 -2.75 10.63
CA GLN A 47 -10.93 -3.76 10.77
C GLN A 47 -12.33 -3.15 10.62
N GLY A 48 -13.29 -3.96 10.24
CA GLY A 48 -14.70 -3.56 10.13
C GLY A 48 -15.46 -4.41 9.11
N ALA A 49 -16.75 -4.41 9.20
CA ALA A 49 -17.64 -5.12 8.28
C ALA A 49 -17.50 -4.63 6.83
N ASN A 50 -18.00 -5.40 5.87
CA ASN A 50 -18.10 -4.91 4.49
C ASN A 50 -19.02 -3.70 4.45
N GLY A 51 -18.56 -2.63 3.76
CA GLY A 51 -19.31 -1.38 3.72
C GLY A 51 -19.10 -0.42 4.90
N SER A 52 -18.24 -0.75 5.88
CA SER A 52 -17.91 0.15 7.01
C SER A 52 -17.06 1.37 6.62
N GLY A 53 -16.58 1.45 5.37
CA GLY A 53 -15.81 2.60 4.90
C GLY A 53 -14.30 2.39 4.82
N LYS A 54 -13.76 1.19 5.03
CA LYS A 54 -12.31 0.90 4.99
C LYS A 54 -11.63 1.45 3.73
N THR A 55 -12.09 1.01 2.56
CA THR A 55 -11.56 1.50 1.27
C THR A 55 -11.73 3.02 1.11
N THR A 56 -12.85 3.58 1.62
CA THR A 56 -13.08 5.03 1.55
C THR A 56 -12.08 5.77 2.44
N LEU A 57 -11.82 5.29 3.67
CA LEU A 57 -10.78 5.83 4.53
C LEU A 57 -9.42 5.78 3.86
N LEU A 58 -9.01 4.63 3.31
CA LEU A 58 -7.73 4.50 2.61
C LEU A 58 -7.62 5.50 1.45
N ARG A 59 -8.67 5.68 0.66
CA ARG A 59 -8.69 6.65 -0.44
C ARG A 59 -8.62 8.09 0.05
N THR A 60 -9.27 8.40 1.17
CA THR A 60 -9.21 9.74 1.78
C THR A 60 -7.81 10.03 2.31
N VAL A 61 -7.19 9.05 2.99
CA VAL A 61 -5.79 9.18 3.45
C VAL A 61 -4.81 9.29 2.28
N CYS A 62 -5.08 8.64 1.14
CA CYS A 62 -4.27 8.84 -0.08
C CYS A 62 -4.46 10.21 -0.76
N GLY A 63 -5.39 11.06 -0.29
CA GLY A 63 -5.76 12.29 -0.99
C GLY A 63 -6.61 12.09 -2.24
N LEU A 64 -7.09 10.86 -2.49
CA LEU A 64 -7.94 10.52 -3.66
C LEU A 64 -9.41 10.84 -3.45
N SER A 65 -9.82 11.16 -2.24
CA SER A 65 -11.17 11.57 -1.87
C SER A 65 -11.08 12.63 -0.79
N GLN A 66 -11.96 13.62 -0.84
CA GLN A 66 -12.00 14.66 0.19
C GLN A 66 -12.81 14.19 1.40
N PRO A 67 -12.39 14.49 2.63
CA PRO A 67 -13.18 14.25 3.82
C PRO A 67 -14.41 15.21 3.86
N TYR A 68 -15.47 14.80 4.56
CA TYR A 68 -16.60 15.66 4.86
C TYR A 68 -16.23 16.71 5.93
N ALA A 69 -15.46 16.31 6.93
CA ALA A 69 -14.93 17.19 7.98
C ALA A 69 -13.63 16.60 8.56
N GLY A 70 -12.90 17.41 9.33
CA GLY A 70 -11.62 17.04 9.91
C GLY A 70 -10.44 17.28 8.99
N SER A 71 -9.26 16.86 9.40
CA SER A 71 -8.01 17.04 8.64
C SER A 71 -7.16 15.79 8.60
N ILE A 72 -6.30 15.73 7.58
CA ILE A 72 -5.21 14.76 7.47
C ILE A 72 -3.95 15.57 7.20
N ASP A 73 -2.97 15.41 8.07
CA ASP A 73 -1.74 16.18 8.04
C ASP A 73 -0.53 15.24 7.88
N TRP A 74 0.38 15.62 7.00
CA TRP A 74 1.67 14.98 6.79
C TRP A 74 2.78 15.88 7.29
N ASN A 75 3.49 15.44 8.34
CA ASN A 75 4.53 16.24 9.00
C ASN A 75 4.04 17.63 9.48
N GLY A 76 2.76 17.71 9.90
CA GLY A 76 2.15 18.94 10.41
C GLY A 76 1.58 19.85 9.31
N GLU A 77 1.61 19.47 8.04
CA GLU A 77 1.03 20.20 6.94
C GLU A 77 -0.10 19.43 6.27
N SER A 78 -1.21 20.09 5.95
CA SER A 78 -2.38 19.44 5.35
C SER A 78 -2.03 18.75 4.02
N ILE A 79 -2.43 17.48 3.87
CA ILE A 79 -2.22 16.74 2.61
C ILE A 79 -2.92 17.39 1.42
N ALA A 80 -3.99 18.16 1.66
CA ALA A 80 -4.68 18.91 0.61
C ALA A 80 -3.83 20.08 0.08
N SER A 81 -3.03 20.72 0.94
CA SER A 81 -2.08 21.76 0.55
C SER A 81 -0.86 21.20 -0.14
N LEU A 82 -0.34 20.07 0.36
CA LEU A 82 0.84 19.38 -0.20
C LEU A 82 0.55 18.74 -1.56
N ALA A 83 -0.68 18.29 -1.81
CA ALA A 83 -1.12 17.71 -3.08
C ALA A 83 -0.11 16.72 -3.72
N GLU A 84 0.59 17.15 -4.78
CA GLU A 84 1.56 16.33 -5.50
C GLU A 84 2.76 15.92 -4.62
N GLU A 85 3.23 16.80 -3.75
CA GLU A 85 4.33 16.51 -2.81
C GLU A 85 3.99 15.36 -1.88
N TYR A 86 2.76 15.33 -1.34
CA TYR A 86 2.31 14.20 -0.51
C TYR A 86 2.24 12.91 -1.33
N SER A 87 1.72 12.97 -2.55
CA SER A 87 1.56 11.77 -3.40
C SER A 87 2.89 11.08 -3.72
N LYS A 88 4.01 11.82 -3.73
CA LYS A 88 5.37 11.29 -3.92
C LYS A 88 5.86 10.48 -2.71
N ASN A 89 5.18 10.57 -1.57
CA ASN A 89 5.52 9.84 -0.36
C ASN A 89 4.63 8.60 -0.14
N VAL A 90 3.61 8.38 -0.96
CA VAL A 90 2.59 7.34 -0.76
C VAL A 90 2.61 6.29 -1.85
N LEU A 91 2.76 5.04 -1.46
CA LEU A 91 2.50 3.90 -2.33
C LEU A 91 1.10 3.36 -2.01
N TYR A 92 0.16 3.59 -2.90
CA TYR A 92 -1.18 3.04 -2.79
C TYR A 92 -1.36 1.79 -3.66
N ILE A 93 -1.84 0.71 -3.05
CA ILE A 93 -2.30 -0.50 -3.74
C ILE A 93 -3.76 -0.73 -3.36
N GLY A 94 -4.65 -0.40 -4.29
CA GLY A 94 -6.09 -0.56 -4.11
C GLY A 94 -6.57 -2.00 -4.25
N HIS A 95 -7.85 -2.20 -4.00
CA HIS A 95 -8.51 -3.50 -4.17
C HIS A 95 -8.47 -3.98 -5.63
N LEU A 96 -8.74 -3.09 -6.59
CA LEU A 96 -8.59 -3.41 -8.02
C LEU A 96 -7.13 -3.28 -8.45
N PRO A 97 -6.58 -4.26 -9.17
CA PRO A 97 -5.15 -4.29 -9.49
C PRO A 97 -4.67 -3.16 -10.42
N GLY A 98 -5.56 -2.48 -11.16
CA GLY A 98 -5.17 -1.40 -12.08
C GLY A 98 -4.22 -1.86 -13.19
N ILE A 99 -4.29 -3.13 -13.58
CA ILE A 99 -3.45 -3.75 -14.61
C ILE A 99 -4.02 -3.47 -15.99
N LYS A 100 -3.14 -3.18 -16.95
CA LYS A 100 -3.45 -3.11 -18.38
C LYS A 100 -3.37 -4.51 -18.97
N GLU A 101 -4.50 -5.07 -19.40
CA GLU A 101 -4.65 -6.47 -19.75
C GLU A 101 -3.85 -6.90 -20.99
N ASP A 102 -3.58 -5.97 -21.90
CA ASP A 102 -2.80 -6.22 -23.11
C ASP A 102 -1.28 -6.16 -22.92
N LEU A 103 -0.84 -5.56 -21.82
CA LEU A 103 0.58 -5.52 -21.46
C LEU A 103 0.99 -6.79 -20.73
N THR A 104 2.26 -7.16 -20.86
CA THR A 104 2.89 -8.24 -20.11
C THR A 104 3.05 -7.89 -18.62
N ALA A 105 3.38 -8.86 -17.78
CA ALA A 105 3.69 -8.62 -16.37
C ALA A 105 4.84 -7.62 -16.19
N LEU A 106 5.90 -7.77 -17.00
CA LEU A 106 7.06 -6.88 -16.97
C LEU A 106 6.70 -5.45 -17.38
N GLU A 107 5.98 -5.29 -18.48
CA GLU A 107 5.56 -3.97 -18.97
C GLU A 107 4.61 -3.28 -18.00
N ASN A 108 3.64 -4.00 -17.40
CA ASN A 108 2.75 -3.45 -16.38
C ASN A 108 3.53 -2.93 -15.16
N LEU A 109 4.49 -3.71 -14.66
CA LEU A 109 5.33 -3.29 -13.54
C LEU A 109 6.13 -2.04 -13.89
N GLN A 110 6.83 -2.04 -15.01
CA GLN A 110 7.63 -0.90 -15.47
C GLN A 110 6.78 0.35 -15.71
N PHE A 111 5.60 0.19 -16.34
CA PHE A 111 4.66 1.29 -16.55
C PHE A 111 4.20 1.91 -15.22
N SER A 112 3.83 1.07 -14.24
CA SER A 112 3.37 1.56 -12.94
C SER A 112 4.47 2.26 -12.13
N LEU A 113 5.71 1.79 -12.25
CA LEU A 113 6.89 2.43 -11.63
C LEU A 113 7.21 3.76 -12.28
N ALA A 114 7.20 3.81 -13.61
CA ALA A 114 7.48 5.04 -14.38
C ALA A 114 6.45 6.15 -14.10
N LEU A 115 5.18 5.82 -13.90
CA LEU A 115 4.14 6.79 -13.53
C LEU A 115 4.43 7.49 -12.19
N GLN A 116 5.19 6.87 -11.32
CA GLN A 116 5.62 7.45 -10.03
C GLN A 116 7.09 7.92 -10.04
N GLY A 117 7.66 8.07 -11.22
CA GLY A 117 9.04 8.55 -11.38
C GLY A 117 10.13 7.56 -10.93
N THR A 118 9.75 6.29 -10.65
CA THR A 118 10.72 5.26 -10.26
C THR A 118 11.30 4.60 -11.50
N VAL A 119 12.61 4.70 -11.65
CA VAL A 119 13.35 4.07 -12.76
C VAL A 119 14.02 2.79 -12.26
N VAL A 120 13.74 1.67 -12.91
CA VAL A 120 14.36 0.38 -12.64
C VAL A 120 14.86 -0.26 -13.92
N THR A 121 15.92 -1.06 -13.81
CA THR A 121 16.39 -1.86 -14.94
C THR A 121 15.47 -3.05 -15.21
N ASN A 122 15.49 -3.56 -16.44
CA ASN A 122 14.77 -4.81 -16.76
C ASN A 122 15.19 -5.96 -15.85
N SER A 123 16.47 -6.06 -15.51
CA SER A 123 16.99 -7.11 -14.62
C SER A 123 16.35 -7.05 -13.24
N GLN A 124 16.27 -5.87 -12.63
CA GLN A 124 15.64 -5.69 -11.31
C GLN A 124 14.15 -6.06 -11.33
N ALA A 125 13.43 -5.62 -12.37
CA ALA A 125 12.00 -5.94 -12.50
C ALA A 125 11.77 -7.45 -12.70
N ILE A 126 12.60 -8.11 -13.55
CA ILE A 126 12.54 -9.57 -13.80
C ILE A 126 12.86 -10.35 -12.52
N GLU A 127 13.88 -9.93 -11.77
CA GLU A 127 14.28 -10.57 -10.52
C GLU A 127 13.13 -10.57 -9.51
N VAL A 128 12.49 -9.41 -9.28
CA VAL A 128 11.36 -9.29 -8.35
C VAL A 128 10.15 -10.09 -8.81
N LEU A 129 9.79 -10.02 -10.10
CA LEU A 129 8.68 -10.81 -10.65
C LEU A 129 8.95 -12.31 -10.54
N SER A 130 10.19 -12.75 -10.77
CA SER A 130 10.60 -14.15 -10.65
C SER A 130 10.55 -14.64 -9.20
N MET A 131 11.00 -13.84 -8.24
CA MET A 131 10.89 -14.09 -6.80
C MET A 131 9.42 -14.25 -6.38
N LEU A 132 8.51 -13.47 -6.99
CA LEU A 132 7.07 -13.57 -6.77
C LEU A 132 6.39 -14.71 -7.55
N GLY A 133 7.17 -15.62 -8.14
CA GLY A 133 6.66 -16.80 -8.84
C GLY A 133 6.09 -16.53 -10.24
N LEU A 134 6.46 -15.40 -10.87
CA LEU A 134 5.96 -15.01 -12.18
C LEU A 134 6.95 -15.27 -13.33
N ALA A 135 8.04 -16.00 -13.08
CA ALA A 135 9.09 -16.25 -14.07
C ALA A 135 8.57 -16.83 -15.41
N LYS A 136 7.57 -17.72 -15.37
CA LYS A 136 6.95 -18.31 -16.56
C LYS A 136 5.98 -17.37 -17.30
N GLY A 137 5.50 -16.31 -16.65
CA GLY A 137 4.48 -15.40 -17.17
C GLY A 137 5.01 -14.01 -17.57
N LEU A 138 6.31 -13.78 -17.53
CA LEU A 138 6.92 -12.45 -17.73
C LEU A 138 6.52 -11.78 -19.03
N ASN A 139 6.50 -12.57 -20.12
CA ASN A 139 6.23 -12.09 -21.47
C ASN A 139 4.81 -12.41 -21.95
N MET A 140 3.94 -12.88 -21.05
CA MET A 140 2.54 -13.15 -21.39
C MET A 140 1.67 -11.92 -21.12
N PRO A 141 0.72 -11.57 -21.99
CA PRO A 141 -0.27 -10.56 -21.69
C PRO A 141 -1.00 -10.87 -20.39
N THR A 142 -1.19 -9.86 -19.54
CA THR A 142 -1.72 -10.12 -18.18
C THR A 142 -3.17 -10.58 -18.17
N ARG A 143 -3.93 -10.44 -19.27
CA ARG A 143 -5.25 -11.09 -19.40
C ARG A 143 -5.18 -12.62 -19.28
N MET A 144 -4.04 -13.24 -19.59
CA MET A 144 -3.82 -14.69 -19.49
C MET A 144 -3.38 -15.14 -18.07
N LEU A 145 -3.09 -14.20 -17.18
CA LEU A 145 -2.69 -14.49 -15.82
C LEU A 145 -3.91 -14.72 -14.91
N SER A 146 -3.75 -15.60 -13.92
CA SER A 146 -4.74 -15.77 -12.85
C SER A 146 -4.86 -14.49 -12.01
N GLN A 147 -5.94 -14.34 -11.23
CA GLN A 147 -6.12 -13.19 -10.34
C GLN A 147 -4.98 -13.06 -9.33
N GLY A 148 -4.51 -14.18 -8.76
CA GLY A 148 -3.37 -14.18 -7.85
C GLY A 148 -2.06 -13.79 -8.54
N GLN A 149 -1.84 -14.18 -9.78
CA GLN A 149 -0.70 -13.73 -10.57
C GLN A 149 -0.78 -12.24 -10.89
N LYS A 150 -1.95 -11.74 -11.30
CA LYS A 150 -2.19 -10.30 -11.49
C LYS A 150 -1.91 -9.53 -10.20
N ARG A 151 -2.38 -10.03 -9.04
CA ARG A 151 -2.13 -9.41 -7.74
C ARG A 151 -0.63 -9.32 -7.43
N ARG A 152 0.14 -10.39 -7.69
CA ARG A 152 1.59 -10.41 -7.49
C ARG A 152 2.33 -9.41 -8.40
N VAL A 153 1.87 -9.17 -9.64
CA VAL A 153 2.43 -8.11 -10.51
C VAL A 153 2.32 -6.74 -9.85
N VAL A 154 1.16 -6.42 -9.29
CA VAL A 154 0.94 -5.12 -8.62
C VAL A 154 1.77 -4.99 -7.34
N LEU A 155 1.81 -6.07 -6.54
CA LEU A 155 2.56 -6.12 -5.29
C LEU A 155 4.08 -6.03 -5.50
N ALA A 156 4.61 -6.38 -6.68
CA ALA A 156 6.02 -6.26 -7.02
C ALA A 156 6.57 -4.84 -6.79
N ARG A 157 5.73 -3.83 -6.86
CA ARG A 157 6.08 -2.43 -6.56
C ARG A 157 6.63 -2.24 -5.14
N LEU A 158 6.17 -3.02 -4.16
CA LEU A 158 6.64 -2.96 -2.77
C LEU A 158 8.13 -3.30 -2.62
N TRP A 159 8.73 -4.00 -3.58
CA TRP A 159 10.16 -4.34 -3.60
C TRP A 159 11.02 -3.31 -4.32
N LEU A 160 10.41 -2.49 -5.18
CA LEU A 160 11.12 -1.60 -6.09
C LEU A 160 10.93 -0.11 -5.76
N GLN A 161 9.90 0.24 -4.98
CA GLN A 161 9.63 1.61 -4.57
C GLN A 161 9.90 1.77 -3.07
N GLN A 162 10.74 2.76 -2.73
CA GLN A 162 11.10 3.10 -1.35
C GLN A 162 10.36 4.37 -0.91
N LEU A 163 9.04 4.28 -0.83
CA LEU A 163 8.20 5.38 -0.36
C LEU A 163 7.86 5.17 1.13
N PRO A 164 7.87 6.22 1.97
CA PRO A 164 7.75 6.08 3.41
C PRO A 164 6.40 5.55 3.91
N LEU A 165 5.33 5.74 3.14
CA LEU A 165 3.98 5.32 3.51
C LEU A 165 3.39 4.33 2.49
N TRP A 166 3.02 3.15 2.96
CA TRP A 166 2.27 2.17 2.19
C TRP A 166 0.81 2.13 2.64
N ILE A 167 -0.11 2.26 1.70
CA ILE A 167 -1.55 2.12 1.91
C ILE A 167 -2.05 0.97 1.06
N LEU A 168 -2.47 -0.12 1.73
CA LEU A 168 -2.74 -1.41 1.10
C LEU A 168 -4.18 -1.84 1.34
N ASP A 169 -4.98 -1.88 0.28
CA ASP A 169 -6.38 -2.33 0.37
C ASP A 169 -6.47 -3.82 0.02
N GLU A 170 -6.69 -4.65 1.04
CA GLU A 170 -6.78 -6.12 0.96
C GLU A 170 -5.59 -6.77 0.22
N PRO A 171 -4.33 -6.50 0.63
CA PRO A 171 -3.16 -6.93 -0.13
C PRO A 171 -3.03 -8.45 -0.27
N PHE A 172 -3.60 -9.23 0.65
CA PHE A 172 -3.48 -10.70 0.69
C PHE A 172 -4.53 -11.43 -0.15
N THR A 173 -5.52 -10.72 -0.70
CA THR A 173 -6.59 -11.32 -1.51
C THR A 173 -6.03 -12.03 -2.73
N ALA A 174 -6.50 -13.25 -2.99
CA ALA A 174 -6.12 -14.14 -4.08
C ALA A 174 -4.64 -14.62 -4.06
N LEU A 175 -3.92 -14.44 -2.96
CA LEU A 175 -2.59 -15.00 -2.77
C LEU A 175 -2.67 -16.42 -2.21
N ASP A 176 -1.73 -17.28 -2.63
CA ASP A 176 -1.46 -18.55 -1.96
C ASP A 176 -0.65 -18.34 -0.67
N ALA A 177 -0.48 -19.40 0.11
CA ALA A 177 0.22 -19.34 1.39
C ALA A 177 1.65 -18.80 1.24
N ALA A 178 2.40 -19.28 0.25
CA ALA A 178 3.78 -18.86 0.04
C ALA A 178 3.88 -17.35 -0.30
N ALA A 179 3.03 -16.84 -1.19
CA ALA A 179 2.98 -15.42 -1.52
C ALA A 179 2.48 -14.57 -0.34
N THR A 180 1.57 -15.11 0.47
CA THR A 180 1.09 -14.45 1.70
C THR A 180 2.23 -14.30 2.70
N ASP A 181 3.01 -15.34 2.95
CA ASP A 181 4.14 -15.31 3.88
C ASP A 181 5.25 -14.36 3.39
N LEU A 182 5.54 -14.39 2.08
CA LEU A 182 6.51 -13.47 1.48
C LEU A 182 6.09 -12.01 1.63
N LEU A 183 4.80 -11.71 1.43
CA LEU A 183 4.26 -10.36 1.61
C LEU A 183 4.29 -9.92 3.08
N LYS A 184 3.94 -10.80 4.03
CA LYS A 184 4.05 -10.52 5.47
C LYS A 184 5.47 -10.15 5.85
N GLN A 185 6.44 -10.98 5.47
CA GLN A 185 7.85 -10.71 5.73
C GLN A 185 8.30 -9.37 5.13
N LYS A 186 7.81 -9.03 3.92
CA LYS A 186 8.13 -7.76 3.28
C LYS A 186 7.56 -6.56 4.06
N ILE A 187 6.32 -6.66 4.55
CA ILE A 187 5.67 -5.61 5.37
C ILE A 187 6.42 -5.46 6.70
N GLU A 188 6.72 -6.57 7.38
CA GLU A 188 7.49 -6.56 8.64
C GLU A 188 8.87 -5.94 8.46
N HIS A 189 9.60 -6.35 7.43
CA HIS A 189 10.92 -5.78 7.13
C HIS A 189 10.83 -4.27 6.87
N PHE A 190 9.83 -3.83 6.11
CA PHE A 190 9.63 -2.42 5.80
C PHE A 190 9.30 -1.60 7.05
N ALA A 191 8.38 -2.07 7.89
CA ALA A 191 8.02 -1.39 9.14
C ALA A 191 9.20 -1.36 10.12
N ASN A 192 9.92 -2.50 10.29
CA ASN A 192 11.12 -2.55 11.13
C ASN A 192 12.26 -1.64 10.65
N ALA A 193 12.28 -1.30 9.35
CA ALA A 193 13.20 -0.30 8.78
C ALA A 193 12.69 1.15 8.92
N GLY A 194 11.57 1.38 9.61
CA GLY A 194 10.98 2.70 9.83
C GLY A 194 9.89 3.10 8.83
N GLY A 195 9.47 2.20 7.95
CA GLY A 195 8.33 2.45 7.05
C GLY A 195 7.00 2.47 7.80
N MET A 196 6.01 3.13 7.22
CA MET A 196 4.66 3.25 7.77
C MET A 196 3.67 2.51 6.89
N VAL A 197 2.74 1.76 7.49
CA VAL A 197 1.75 0.96 6.74
C VAL A 197 0.35 1.18 7.28
N ILE A 198 -0.61 1.43 6.39
CA ILE A 198 -2.04 1.31 6.68
C ILE A 198 -2.59 0.23 5.77
N MET A 199 -3.28 -0.76 6.32
CA MET A 199 -3.82 -1.83 5.49
C MET A 199 -5.14 -2.37 5.99
N THR A 200 -5.90 -2.98 5.06
CA THR A 200 -7.10 -3.76 5.34
C THR A 200 -6.84 -5.24 5.07
N SER A 201 -7.56 -6.11 5.75
CA SER A 201 -7.62 -7.53 5.43
C SER A 201 -8.92 -8.13 5.98
N HIS A 202 -9.37 -9.23 5.39
CA HIS A 202 -10.46 -10.07 5.93
C HIS A 202 -9.96 -11.19 6.86
N GLN A 203 -8.65 -11.38 6.92
CA GLN A 203 -8.04 -12.42 7.74
C GLN A 203 -7.46 -11.79 9.01
N ASP A 204 -7.71 -12.42 10.14
CA ASP A 204 -6.99 -12.08 11.37
C ASP A 204 -5.55 -12.53 11.24
N PHE A 205 -4.62 -11.60 11.42
CA PHE A 205 -3.20 -11.91 11.46
C PHE A 205 -2.47 -10.93 12.38
N SER A 206 -1.33 -11.34 12.83
CA SER A 206 -0.37 -10.50 13.56
C SER A 206 0.89 -10.32 12.71
N LEU A 207 1.55 -9.19 12.89
CA LEU A 207 2.85 -8.87 12.33
C LEU A 207 3.84 -8.65 13.46
N ASN A 208 5.07 -9.08 13.27
CA ASN A 208 6.17 -8.81 14.20
C ASN A 208 6.82 -7.46 13.87
N VAL A 209 6.16 -6.37 14.33
CA VAL A 209 6.55 -4.98 14.07
C VAL A 209 6.59 -4.20 15.37
N PRO A 210 7.35 -3.08 15.44
CA PRO A 210 7.51 -2.29 16.66
C PRO A 210 6.20 -1.75 17.23
N ASP A 211 5.30 -1.31 16.36
CA ASP A 211 4.03 -0.72 16.74
C ASP A 211 2.92 -1.23 15.78
N PHE A 212 2.03 -2.08 16.31
CA PHE A 212 0.91 -2.66 15.57
C PHE A 212 -0.41 -2.23 16.20
N MET A 213 -1.12 -1.35 15.52
CA MET A 213 -2.41 -0.85 15.95
C MET A 213 -3.55 -1.48 15.16
N GLN A 214 -4.60 -1.88 15.86
CA GLN A 214 -5.87 -2.28 15.25
C GLN A 214 -6.86 -1.12 15.36
N LEU A 215 -7.28 -0.59 14.23
CA LEU A 215 -8.29 0.46 14.16
C LEU A 215 -9.60 -0.13 13.65
N LYS A 216 -10.61 -0.12 14.49
CA LYS A 216 -11.92 -0.68 14.18
C LYS A 216 -12.86 0.40 13.65
N LEU A 217 -13.39 0.21 12.46
CA LEU A 217 -14.44 1.07 11.92
C LEU A 217 -15.79 0.40 12.24
N ASP A 218 -16.44 0.93 13.26
CA ASP A 218 -17.82 0.55 13.60
C ASP A 218 -18.77 1.27 12.63
N ALA A 219 -19.69 0.49 12.04
CA ALA A 219 -20.69 1.01 11.10
C ALA A 219 -21.97 1.44 11.82
#